data_955478b9f1492f7119bb889910fa4d3b
#
_entry.id   955478b9f1492f7119bb889910fa4d3b
#
_cell.length_a   1.000
_cell.length_b   1.000
_cell.length_c   1.000
_cell.angle_alpha   90.00
_cell.angle_beta   90.00
_cell.angle_gamma   90.00
#
_symmetry.space_group_name_H-M   'P 1'
#
loop_
_entity.id
_entity.type
_entity.pdbx_description
1 polymer ?
#
loop_
_entity_poly.entity_id
_entity_poly.type
_entity_poly.pdbx_seq_one_letter_code
_entity_poly.pdbx_strand_id
1 'polypeptide(L)'
;MVIGELDGPVGYAIANLIGDQTKGHSRVFAILNCDVQVRPVTLMVSKVTVKSEKYTNILMGTVQAGIANGVLDAVRAGDIPKEKANDLGIIVSVWLDPSVTEIEVDHNILFETNRQATAKAIHKAMHNEPTIDWLLKNQANTTHYFHQLGIEKKL
;
A
#
# COMPACT_ATOMS: atom_id res chain seq x y z
N MET A 1 4.23 3.92 1.66
CA MET A 1 4.61 3.41 0.32
C MET A 1 5.91 4.08 -0.12
N VAL A 2 6.76 3.34 -0.84
CA VAL A 2 7.98 3.87 -1.48
C VAL A 2 7.95 3.41 -2.94
N ILE A 3 8.31 4.29 -3.86
CA ILE A 3 8.45 3.99 -5.29
C ILE A 3 9.78 4.53 -5.81
N GLY A 4 10.46 3.82 -6.67
CA GLY A 4 11.73 4.24 -7.27
C GLY A 4 12.31 3.20 -8.22
N GLU A 5 13.45 3.50 -8.81
CA GLU A 5 14.13 2.65 -9.78
C GLU A 5 14.59 1.32 -9.16
N LEU A 6 14.45 0.23 -9.93
CA LEU A 6 14.87 -1.12 -9.50
C LEU A 6 16.38 -1.28 -9.46
N ASP A 7 17.13 -0.53 -10.25
CA ASP A 7 18.60 -0.46 -10.20
C ASP A 7 19.13 0.52 -9.14
N GLY A 8 18.21 1.10 -8.33
CA GLY A 8 18.49 2.07 -7.27
C GLY A 8 18.17 1.55 -5.86
N PRO A 9 18.09 2.47 -4.89
CA PRO A 9 17.85 2.14 -3.48
C PRO A 9 16.57 1.30 -3.23
N VAL A 10 15.53 1.48 -4.04
CA VAL A 10 14.27 0.73 -3.89
C VAL A 10 14.45 -0.73 -4.29
N GLY A 11 15.12 -1.01 -5.41
CA GLY A 11 15.40 -2.39 -5.79
C GLY A 11 16.32 -3.11 -4.79
N TYR A 12 17.34 -2.41 -4.26
CA TYR A 12 18.17 -2.94 -3.18
C TYR A 12 17.35 -3.26 -1.91
N ALA A 13 16.43 -2.37 -1.53
CA ALA A 13 15.53 -2.59 -0.39
C ALA A 13 14.60 -3.79 -0.62
N ILE A 14 14.05 -3.96 -1.83
CA ILE A 14 13.23 -5.12 -2.20
C ILE A 14 14.04 -6.41 -2.06
N ALA A 15 15.26 -6.46 -2.61
CA ALA A 15 16.13 -7.63 -2.52
C ALA A 15 16.42 -8.02 -1.06
N ASN A 16 16.75 -7.05 -0.22
CA ASN A 16 17.01 -7.29 1.21
C ASN A 16 15.74 -7.76 1.95
N LEU A 17 14.60 -7.12 1.70
CA LEU A 17 13.34 -7.47 2.35
C LEU A 17 12.87 -8.88 2.00
N ILE A 18 13.12 -9.36 0.78
CA ILE A 18 12.80 -10.74 0.37
C ILE A 18 13.73 -11.75 1.04
N GLY A 19 14.99 -11.42 1.19
CA GLY A 19 15.97 -12.28 1.86
C GLY A 19 15.82 -12.36 3.38
N ASP A 20 15.21 -11.34 4.00
CA ASP A 20 15.00 -11.28 5.44
C ASP A 20 13.67 -11.92 5.84
N GLN A 21 13.69 -12.76 6.89
CA GLN A 21 12.50 -13.44 7.40
C GLN A 21 12.23 -13.07 8.86
N THR A 22 11.09 -12.40 9.08
CA THR A 22 10.62 -12.10 10.42
C THR A 22 9.34 -12.89 10.69
N LYS A 23 9.31 -13.69 11.74
CA LYS A 23 8.16 -14.51 12.12
C LYS A 23 6.87 -13.67 12.18
N GLY A 24 5.85 -14.10 11.45
CA GLY A 24 4.54 -13.45 11.40
C GLY A 24 4.47 -12.16 10.57
N HIS A 25 5.57 -11.72 9.95
CA HIS A 25 5.61 -10.55 9.10
C HIS A 25 5.94 -10.95 7.67
N SER A 26 4.96 -11.52 6.98
CA SER A 26 5.12 -12.00 5.62
C SER A 26 5.36 -10.84 4.65
N ARG A 27 6.24 -11.09 3.69
CA ARG A 27 6.53 -10.22 2.58
C ARG A 27 6.21 -10.98 1.30
N VAL A 28 5.33 -10.42 0.49
CA VAL A 28 4.88 -11.07 -0.74
C VAL A 28 4.86 -10.07 -1.88
N PHE A 29 5.15 -10.57 -3.08
CA PHE A 29 4.90 -9.76 -4.27
C PHE A 29 3.41 -9.70 -4.55
N ALA A 30 2.94 -8.51 -4.91
CA ALA A 30 1.58 -8.32 -5.35
C ALA A 30 1.37 -8.96 -6.73
N ILE A 31 0.33 -9.78 -6.83
CA ILE A 31 -0.05 -10.51 -8.03
C ILE A 31 -1.50 -10.22 -8.40
N LEU A 32 -1.81 -10.29 -9.68
CA LEU A 32 -3.18 -10.18 -10.20
C LEU A 32 -3.89 -11.53 -10.16
N ASN A 33 -3.14 -12.60 -10.40
CA ASN A 33 -3.52 -13.99 -10.22
C ASN A 33 -2.26 -14.84 -9.99
N CYS A 34 -2.41 -16.15 -9.87
CA CYS A 34 -1.30 -17.06 -9.57
C CYS A 34 -0.13 -17.00 -10.55
N ASP A 35 -0.38 -16.60 -11.81
CA ASP A 35 0.62 -16.59 -12.89
C ASP A 35 1.04 -15.16 -13.31
N VAL A 36 0.37 -14.12 -12.80
CA VAL A 36 0.55 -12.76 -13.29
C VAL A 36 0.90 -11.81 -12.15
N GLN A 37 2.18 -11.46 -12.09
CA GLN A 37 2.69 -10.43 -11.20
C GLN A 37 2.36 -9.03 -11.75
N VAL A 38 2.00 -8.10 -10.87
CA VAL A 38 1.76 -6.71 -11.27
C VAL A 38 3.06 -6.00 -11.68
N ARG A 39 2.94 -5.00 -12.56
CA ARG A 39 4.03 -4.08 -12.93
C ARG A 39 3.58 -2.62 -12.72
N PRO A 40 4.42 -1.79 -12.09
CA PRO A 40 5.75 -2.06 -11.49
C PRO A 40 5.72 -3.20 -10.46
N VAL A 41 6.87 -3.88 -10.32
CA VAL A 41 7.01 -4.92 -9.31
C VAL A 41 6.71 -4.32 -7.93
N THR A 42 5.77 -4.92 -7.21
CA THR A 42 5.26 -4.37 -5.95
C THR A 42 5.43 -5.37 -4.82
N LEU A 43 6.23 -5.01 -3.81
CA LEU A 43 6.40 -5.80 -2.61
C LEU A 43 5.45 -5.29 -1.51
N MET A 44 4.55 -6.15 -1.06
CA MET A 44 3.71 -5.89 0.11
C MET A 44 4.40 -6.40 1.38
N VAL A 45 4.45 -5.55 2.41
CA VAL A 45 5.04 -5.85 3.72
C VAL A 45 3.97 -5.69 4.80
N SER A 46 3.60 -6.77 5.48
CA SER A 46 2.67 -6.70 6.61
C SER A 46 3.35 -6.05 7.82
N LYS A 47 2.71 -5.06 8.42
CA LYS A 47 3.14 -4.39 9.67
C LYS A 47 2.46 -4.95 10.91
N VAL A 48 1.48 -5.84 10.72
CA VAL A 48 0.82 -6.57 11.80
C VAL A 48 1.26 -8.02 11.76
N THR A 49 1.52 -8.60 12.93
CA THR A 49 1.88 -10.02 13.04
C THR A 49 0.71 -10.89 12.61
N VAL A 50 0.91 -11.68 11.57
CA VAL A 50 -0.08 -12.64 11.07
C VAL A 50 -0.19 -13.81 12.05
N LYS A 51 -1.37 -14.04 12.64
CA LYS A 51 -1.60 -15.02 13.69
C LYS A 51 -2.67 -16.06 13.35
N SER A 52 -3.49 -15.84 12.33
CA SER A 52 -4.60 -16.73 11.97
C SER A 52 -4.73 -16.92 10.46
N GLU A 53 -5.31 -18.06 10.07
CA GLU A 53 -5.63 -18.36 8.68
C GLU A 53 -6.59 -17.33 8.09
N LYS A 54 -7.66 -16.98 8.82
CA LYS A 54 -8.63 -15.96 8.37
C LYS A 54 -7.95 -14.64 8.05
N TYR A 55 -7.05 -14.17 8.94
CA TYR A 55 -6.28 -12.93 8.69
C TYR A 55 -5.38 -13.05 7.47
N THR A 56 -4.70 -14.21 7.32
CA THR A 56 -3.86 -14.49 6.15
C THR A 56 -4.66 -14.40 4.86
N ASN A 57 -5.81 -15.08 4.79
CA ASN A 57 -6.65 -15.12 3.61
C ASN A 57 -7.19 -13.73 3.21
N ILE A 58 -7.56 -12.91 4.20
CA ILE A 58 -8.00 -11.53 3.95
C ILE A 58 -6.82 -10.67 3.43
N LEU A 59 -5.68 -10.72 4.12
CA LEU A 59 -4.51 -9.90 3.79
C LEU A 59 -3.90 -10.29 2.45
N MET A 60 -3.61 -11.61 2.26
CA MET A 60 -2.92 -12.10 1.06
C MET A 60 -3.86 -12.29 -0.12
N GLY A 61 -5.16 -12.36 0.12
CA GLY A 61 -6.20 -12.40 -0.93
C GLY A 61 -6.69 -10.99 -1.26
N THR A 62 -7.69 -10.54 -0.52
CA THR A 62 -8.46 -9.34 -0.86
C THR A 62 -7.65 -8.05 -0.84
N VAL A 63 -6.87 -7.83 0.23
CA VAL A 63 -6.04 -6.62 0.38
C VAL A 63 -4.96 -6.57 -0.68
N GLN A 64 -4.24 -7.68 -0.85
CA GLN A 64 -3.18 -7.80 -1.85
C GLN A 64 -3.71 -7.59 -3.27
N ALA A 65 -4.88 -8.19 -3.61
CA ALA A 65 -5.50 -8.01 -4.91
C ALA A 65 -5.93 -6.55 -5.17
N GLY A 66 -6.47 -5.87 -4.15
CA GLY A 66 -6.76 -4.44 -4.22
C GLY A 66 -5.51 -3.61 -4.52
N ILE A 67 -4.41 -3.88 -3.80
CA ILE A 67 -3.12 -3.21 -4.02
C ILE A 67 -2.62 -3.42 -5.45
N ALA A 68 -2.60 -4.66 -5.94
CA ALA A 68 -2.15 -4.98 -7.30
C ALA A 68 -2.96 -4.23 -8.36
N ASN A 69 -4.29 -4.19 -8.21
CA ASN A 69 -5.16 -3.46 -9.14
C ASN A 69 -4.98 -1.94 -9.04
N GLY A 70 -4.76 -1.39 -7.84
CA GLY A 70 -4.47 0.03 -7.66
C GLY A 70 -3.16 0.49 -8.31
N VAL A 71 -2.14 -0.38 -8.34
CA VAL A 71 -0.90 -0.12 -9.08
C VAL A 71 -1.18 -0.02 -10.59
N LEU A 72 -1.98 -0.95 -11.15
CA LEU A 72 -2.36 -0.89 -12.57
C LEU A 72 -3.23 0.33 -12.90
N ASP A 73 -4.10 0.74 -11.99
CA ASP A 73 -4.89 1.95 -12.19
C ASP A 73 -4.00 3.20 -12.29
N ALA A 74 -2.94 3.28 -11.49
CA ALA A 74 -1.95 4.37 -11.59
C ALA A 74 -1.18 4.36 -12.93
N VAL A 75 -0.83 3.17 -13.45
CA VAL A 75 -0.24 3.05 -14.79
C VAL A 75 -1.24 3.45 -15.86
N ARG A 76 -2.50 3.01 -15.75
CA ARG A 76 -3.57 3.35 -16.70
C ARG A 76 -3.89 4.83 -16.70
N ALA A 77 -3.84 5.48 -15.54
CA ALA A 77 -4.05 6.92 -15.40
C ALA A 77 -2.87 7.77 -15.92
N GLY A 78 -1.70 7.14 -16.16
CA GLY A 78 -0.50 7.84 -16.59
C GLY A 78 0.35 8.41 -15.45
N ASP A 79 -0.04 8.19 -14.19
CA ASP A 79 0.77 8.58 -13.03
C ASP A 79 2.13 7.88 -13.04
N ILE A 80 2.15 6.61 -13.44
CA ILE A 80 3.36 5.87 -13.76
C ILE A 80 3.46 5.75 -15.28
N PRO A 81 4.51 6.29 -15.92
CA PRO A 81 4.72 6.11 -17.36
C PRO A 81 4.79 4.62 -17.71
N LYS A 82 4.03 4.20 -18.71
CA LYS A 82 3.92 2.79 -19.10
C LYS A 82 5.28 2.17 -19.47
N GLU A 83 6.13 2.95 -20.13
CA GLU A 83 7.50 2.57 -20.50
C GLU A 83 8.43 2.37 -19.29
N LYS A 84 8.10 2.98 -18.14
CA LYS A 84 8.85 2.86 -16.89
C LYS A 84 8.34 1.73 -15.98
N ALA A 85 7.23 1.10 -16.32
CA ALA A 85 6.59 0.11 -15.45
C ALA A 85 7.46 -1.12 -15.15
N ASN A 86 8.45 -1.43 -15.98
CA ASN A 86 9.40 -2.51 -15.74
C ASN A 86 10.68 -2.07 -15.02
N ASP A 87 10.97 -0.76 -15.00
CA ASP A 87 12.18 -0.21 -14.40
C ASP A 87 11.95 0.20 -12.95
N LEU A 88 10.69 0.36 -12.54
CA LEU A 88 10.30 0.81 -11.21
C LEU A 88 9.93 -0.36 -10.28
N GLY A 89 10.21 -0.17 -9.00
CA GLY A 89 9.75 -1.00 -7.90
C GLY A 89 8.93 -0.21 -6.88
N ILE A 90 7.99 -0.89 -6.24
CA ILE A 90 7.12 -0.32 -5.20
C ILE A 90 7.21 -1.18 -3.95
N ILE A 91 7.32 -0.55 -2.78
CA ILE A 91 7.18 -1.20 -1.47
C ILE A 91 5.96 -0.61 -0.78
N VAL A 92 4.99 -1.46 -0.48
CA VAL A 92 3.75 -1.09 0.24
C VAL A 92 3.78 -1.68 1.64
N SER A 93 3.87 -0.83 2.65
CA SER A 93 3.67 -1.24 4.04
C SER A 93 2.17 -1.24 4.36
N VAL A 94 1.65 -2.38 4.77
CA VAL A 94 0.22 -2.58 5.07
C VAL A 94 0.04 -2.79 6.56
N TRP A 95 -0.85 -2.02 7.14
CA TRP A 95 -1.39 -2.23 8.47
C TRP A 95 -2.89 -2.51 8.33
N LEU A 96 -3.28 -3.76 8.52
CA LEU A 96 -4.67 -4.20 8.55
C LEU A 96 -5.05 -4.47 9.99
N ASP A 97 -6.14 -3.86 10.48
CA ASP A 97 -6.55 -4.04 11.87
C ASP A 97 -6.86 -5.51 12.16
N PRO A 98 -6.31 -6.09 13.24
CA PRO A 98 -6.57 -7.48 13.61
C PRO A 98 -8.05 -7.80 13.85
N SER A 99 -8.84 -6.82 14.27
CA SER A 99 -10.30 -6.98 14.48
C SER A 99 -11.06 -7.36 13.21
N VAL A 100 -10.46 -7.22 12.03
CA VAL A 100 -11.02 -7.71 10.76
C VAL A 100 -11.39 -9.20 10.81
N THR A 101 -10.75 -9.98 11.69
CA THR A 101 -11.07 -11.40 11.87
C THR A 101 -12.30 -11.66 12.74
N GLU A 102 -12.76 -10.64 13.48
CA GLU A 102 -13.88 -10.71 14.43
C GLU A 102 -15.21 -10.35 13.79
N ILE A 103 -15.16 -9.79 12.59
CA ILE A 103 -16.34 -9.34 11.84
C ILE A 103 -16.54 -10.14 10.56
N GLU A 104 -17.73 -10.05 9.98
CA GLU A 104 -17.97 -10.43 8.59
C GLU A 104 -17.44 -9.32 7.68
N VAL A 105 -16.47 -9.66 6.83
CA VAL A 105 -15.79 -8.70 5.96
C VAL A 105 -16.52 -8.60 4.63
N ASP A 106 -16.92 -7.39 4.24
CA ASP A 106 -17.27 -7.12 2.85
C ASP A 106 -15.98 -7.04 2.01
N HIS A 107 -15.69 -8.14 1.31
CA HIS A 107 -14.49 -8.27 0.48
C HIS A 107 -14.47 -7.27 -0.68
N ASN A 108 -15.62 -6.84 -1.21
CA ASN A 108 -15.68 -5.85 -2.29
C ASN A 108 -15.29 -4.46 -1.76
N ILE A 109 -15.83 -4.06 -0.62
CA ILE A 109 -15.47 -2.78 0.02
C ILE A 109 -13.99 -2.77 0.38
N LEU A 110 -13.49 -3.84 0.98
CA LEU A 110 -12.08 -3.93 1.37
C LEU A 110 -11.14 -3.90 0.15
N PHE A 111 -11.49 -4.61 -0.92
CA PHE A 111 -10.76 -4.60 -2.18
C PHE A 111 -10.70 -3.19 -2.78
N GLU A 112 -11.86 -2.55 -2.98
CA GLU A 112 -11.94 -1.22 -3.59
C GLU A 112 -11.26 -0.14 -2.73
N THR A 113 -11.36 -0.23 -1.41
CA THR A 113 -10.66 0.69 -0.50
C THR A 113 -9.14 0.61 -0.68
N ASN A 114 -8.58 -0.61 -0.73
CA ASN A 114 -7.14 -0.80 -0.92
C ASN A 114 -6.70 -0.40 -2.33
N ARG A 115 -7.51 -0.68 -3.35
CA ARG A 115 -7.27 -0.28 -4.74
C ARG A 115 -7.18 1.23 -4.89
N GLN A 116 -8.20 1.95 -4.40
CA GLN A 116 -8.25 3.42 -4.47
C GLN A 116 -7.15 4.07 -3.62
N ALA A 117 -6.91 3.56 -2.41
CA ALA A 117 -5.85 4.08 -1.54
C ALA A 117 -4.46 3.92 -2.18
N THR A 118 -4.21 2.78 -2.85
CA THR A 118 -2.95 2.52 -3.54
C THR A 118 -2.77 3.44 -4.74
N ALA A 119 -3.76 3.55 -5.63
CA ALA A 119 -3.71 4.44 -6.77
C ALA A 119 -3.50 5.91 -6.33
N LYS A 120 -4.27 6.38 -5.34
CA LYS A 120 -4.13 7.73 -4.80
C LYS A 120 -2.76 7.99 -4.17
N ALA A 121 -2.18 7.01 -3.48
CA ALA A 121 -0.87 7.17 -2.87
C ALA A 121 0.24 7.27 -3.95
N ILE A 122 0.12 6.51 -5.03
CA ILE A 122 1.03 6.59 -6.18
C ILE A 122 0.89 7.94 -6.87
N HIS A 123 -0.33 8.35 -7.18
CA HIS A 123 -0.61 9.66 -7.78
C HIS A 123 0.08 10.78 -6.99
N LYS A 124 -0.17 10.86 -5.70
CA LYS A 124 0.44 11.89 -4.83
C LYS A 124 1.96 11.83 -4.80
N ALA A 125 2.54 10.63 -4.77
CA ALA A 125 3.98 10.45 -4.77
C ALA A 125 4.62 10.91 -6.08
N MET A 126 4.00 10.59 -7.22
CA MET A 126 4.53 10.92 -8.55
C MET A 126 4.36 12.41 -8.89
N HIS A 127 3.36 13.08 -8.29
CA HIS A 127 3.08 14.51 -8.51
C HIS A 127 3.56 15.42 -7.37
N ASN A 128 4.27 14.88 -6.35
CA ASN A 128 4.69 15.63 -5.16
C ASN A 128 3.54 16.34 -4.45
N GLU A 129 2.40 15.68 -4.31
CA GLU A 129 1.20 16.21 -3.68
C GLU A 129 1.02 15.74 -2.23
N PRO A 130 0.66 16.67 -1.31
CA PRO A 130 0.62 18.12 -1.50
C PRO A 130 2.03 18.72 -1.60
N THR A 131 2.18 19.88 -2.28
CA THR A 131 3.45 20.58 -2.37
C THR A 131 3.89 21.11 -1.01
N ILE A 132 5.20 21.35 -0.85
CA ILE A 132 5.72 21.93 0.41
C ILE A 132 5.09 23.28 0.72
N ASP A 133 4.89 24.13 -0.28
CA ASP A 133 4.27 25.44 -0.11
C ASP A 133 2.82 25.32 0.39
N TRP A 134 2.07 24.34 -0.15
CA TRP A 134 0.73 24.06 0.32
C TRP A 134 0.73 23.59 1.78
N LEU A 135 1.66 22.70 2.16
CA LEU A 135 1.78 22.19 3.52
C LEU A 135 2.08 23.32 4.52
N LEU A 136 3.06 24.19 4.20
CA LEU A 136 3.41 25.32 5.06
C LEU A 136 2.24 26.28 5.22
N LYS A 137 1.54 26.62 4.13
CA LYS A 137 0.38 27.52 4.16
C LYS A 137 -0.80 26.95 4.96
N ASN A 138 -1.00 25.64 4.92
CA ASN A 138 -2.18 24.99 5.49
C ASN A 138 -1.92 24.25 6.80
N GLN A 139 -0.72 24.33 7.36
CA GLN A 139 -0.33 23.60 8.58
C GLN A 139 -1.33 23.82 9.73
N ALA A 140 -1.74 25.07 9.98
CA ALA A 140 -2.68 25.39 11.05
C ALA A 140 -4.10 24.86 10.83
N ASN A 141 -4.46 24.60 9.57
CA ASN A 141 -5.79 24.10 9.19
C ASN A 141 -5.83 22.58 8.99
N THR A 142 -4.69 21.90 9.16
CA THR A 142 -4.58 20.47 8.96
C THR A 142 -4.49 19.77 10.30
N THR A 143 -5.58 19.11 10.72
CA THR A 143 -5.64 18.40 11.99
C THR A 143 -5.75 16.91 11.76
N HIS A 144 -4.96 16.12 12.51
CA HIS A 144 -5.06 14.67 12.49
C HIS A 144 -6.40 14.21 13.06
N TYR A 145 -7.10 13.33 12.35
CA TYR A 145 -8.46 12.88 12.70
C TYR A 145 -8.58 12.40 14.15
N PHE A 146 -7.72 11.49 14.59
CA PHE A 146 -7.75 11.00 15.98
C PHE A 146 -7.37 12.07 17.02
N HIS A 147 -6.52 13.02 16.65
CA HIS A 147 -6.24 14.16 17.54
C HIS A 147 -7.50 15.01 17.73
N GLN A 148 -8.24 15.27 16.66
CA GLN A 148 -9.53 15.97 16.72
C GLN A 148 -10.54 15.23 17.60
N LEU A 149 -10.69 13.90 17.42
CA LEU A 149 -11.56 13.08 18.27
C LEU A 149 -11.15 13.15 19.76
N GLY A 150 -9.84 13.15 20.03
CA GLY A 150 -9.32 13.30 21.40
C GLY A 150 -9.67 14.65 22.04
N ILE A 151 -9.54 15.75 21.27
CA ILE A 151 -9.98 17.08 21.71
C ILE A 151 -11.47 17.09 22.02
N GLU A 152 -12.27 16.45 21.17
CA GLU A 152 -13.73 16.34 21.32
C GLU A 152 -14.17 15.30 22.37
N LYS A 153 -13.23 14.62 23.03
CA LYS A 153 -13.48 13.54 24.02
C LYS A 153 -14.35 12.40 23.44
N LYS A 154 -14.12 12.05 22.16
CA LYS A 154 -14.82 10.99 21.43
C LYS A 154 -13.94 9.76 21.15
N LEU A 155 -12.75 9.70 21.74
CA LEU A 155 -11.85 8.54 21.74
C LEU A 155 -12.16 7.63 22.89
#